data_f2d141a83cbf3fa6855b08688fff3c23
#
_entry.id   f2d141a83cbf3fa6855b08688fff3c23
#
_cell.length_a   1.000
_cell.length_b   1.000
_cell.length_c   1.000
_cell.angle_alpha   90.00
_cell.angle_beta   90.00
_cell.angle_gamma   90.00
#
_symmetry.space_group_name_H-M   'P 1'
#
loop_
_entity.id
_entity.type
_entity.pdbx_description
1 polymer ?
#
loop_
_entity_poly.entity_id
_entity_poly.type
_entity_poly.pdbx_seq_one_letter_code
_entity_poly.pdbx_strand_id
1 'polypeptide(L)'
;KAGIKVVSYDRLIKSPDVDVYISFDNERVGTMQGEALMKAMPNGGNVYVLSGDPGDNNAKLFKAGAMKAMEPQIKAGKVKILGEQAVKDWLPANALSIAENVLTQHQNKIDGFLGPNDMTAGGIIQALAGQKLAGKVPVTGQDADLAACKRIIAGTQTMTVYKSLNLIATEAAKLSIALIKGDAVKYKAEKAEGGANQILLDPIVITKENVDFLVKDGFYTKEQLGL
;
A
#
# COMPACT_ATOMS: atom_id res chain seq x y z
N LYS A 1 27.27 -18.48 6.15
CA LYS A 1 28.42 -19.40 6.42
C LYS A 1 29.58 -19.16 5.45
N ALA A 2 29.31 -18.58 4.26
CA ALA A 2 30.36 -18.24 3.28
C ALA A 2 30.95 -16.83 3.47
N GLY A 3 30.58 -16.09 4.50
CA GLY A 3 31.03 -14.72 4.74
C GLY A 3 30.42 -13.68 3.80
N ILE A 4 29.41 -14.04 3.00
CA ILE A 4 28.72 -13.14 2.07
C ILE A 4 27.65 -12.38 2.84
N LYS A 5 27.62 -11.04 2.68
CA LYS A 5 26.59 -10.20 3.26
C LYS A 5 25.28 -10.33 2.48
N VAL A 6 24.17 -10.46 3.22
CA VAL A 6 22.83 -10.62 2.65
C VAL A 6 21.95 -9.44 3.03
N VAL A 7 21.44 -8.73 2.03
CA VAL A 7 20.47 -7.64 2.19
C VAL A 7 19.11 -8.10 1.65
N SER A 8 18.10 -8.13 2.51
CA SER A 8 16.71 -8.36 2.12
C SER A 8 16.15 -7.04 1.64
N TYR A 9 15.79 -6.96 0.36
CA TYR A 9 15.35 -5.74 -0.32
C TYR A 9 13.82 -5.76 -0.53
N ASP A 10 13.13 -4.75 -0.05
CA ASP A 10 11.69 -4.54 -0.09
C ASP A 10 10.89 -5.64 0.63
N ARG A 11 11.02 -6.89 0.24
CA ARG A 11 10.34 -8.03 0.87
C ARG A 11 11.23 -8.70 1.91
N LEU A 12 10.64 -8.96 3.08
CA LEU A 12 11.35 -9.54 4.20
C LEU A 12 11.61 -11.04 4.01
N ILE A 13 12.87 -11.40 4.06
CA ILE A 13 13.30 -12.80 4.25
C ILE A 13 13.42 -13.05 5.77
N LYS A 14 12.52 -13.88 6.31
CA LYS A 14 12.47 -14.19 7.75
C LYS A 14 13.55 -15.21 8.11
N SER A 15 14.78 -14.76 8.20
CA SER A 15 15.93 -15.59 8.56
C SER A 15 16.92 -14.80 9.41
N PRO A 16 17.51 -15.40 10.46
CA PRO A 16 18.58 -14.77 11.24
C PRO A 16 19.88 -14.61 10.43
N ASP A 17 20.00 -15.29 9.29
CA ASP A 17 21.16 -15.20 8.41
C ASP A 17 21.12 -13.97 7.48
N VAL A 18 20.05 -13.18 7.50
CA VAL A 18 19.96 -11.90 6.80
C VAL A 18 20.65 -10.82 7.65
N ASP A 19 21.65 -10.14 7.09
CA ASP A 19 22.37 -9.06 7.79
C ASP A 19 21.48 -7.84 7.99
N VAL A 20 20.78 -7.39 6.93
CA VAL A 20 19.91 -6.21 6.97
C VAL A 20 18.69 -6.37 6.06
N TYR A 21 17.55 -5.90 6.55
CA TYR A 21 16.35 -5.67 5.78
C TYR A 21 16.18 -4.17 5.50
N ILE A 22 15.97 -3.81 4.24
CA ILE A 22 15.65 -2.44 3.82
C ILE A 22 14.32 -2.42 3.07
N SER A 23 13.39 -1.59 3.53
CA SER A 23 12.06 -1.42 2.93
C SER A 23 11.51 -0.04 3.28
N PHE A 24 10.30 0.25 2.84
CA PHE A 24 9.50 1.33 3.41
C PHE A 24 8.84 0.91 4.73
N ASP A 25 8.41 1.87 5.53
CA ASP A 25 7.58 1.59 6.72
C ASP A 25 6.20 1.11 6.27
N ASN A 26 6.07 -0.21 6.14
CA ASN A 26 4.87 -0.85 5.60
C ASN A 26 3.64 -0.73 6.52
N GLU A 27 3.83 -0.62 7.84
CA GLU A 27 2.73 -0.31 8.75
C GLU A 27 2.26 1.14 8.54
N ARG A 28 3.19 2.06 8.32
CA ARG A 28 2.87 3.45 7.98
C ARG A 28 2.15 3.57 6.64
N VAL A 29 2.54 2.78 5.62
CA VAL A 29 1.80 2.69 4.34
C VAL A 29 0.33 2.34 4.60
N GLY A 30 0.07 1.30 5.36
CA GLY A 30 -1.30 0.90 5.71
C GLY A 30 -2.04 1.98 6.51
N THR A 31 -1.36 2.59 7.48
CA THR A 31 -1.94 3.71 8.26
C THR A 31 -2.41 4.84 7.34
N MET A 32 -1.58 5.25 6.38
CA MET A 32 -1.92 6.27 5.38
C MET A 32 -3.14 5.88 4.53
N GLN A 33 -3.26 4.61 4.15
CA GLN A 33 -4.43 4.11 3.43
C GLN A 33 -5.69 4.20 4.29
N GLY A 34 -5.64 3.74 5.54
CA GLY A 34 -6.76 3.81 6.47
C GLY A 34 -7.18 5.25 6.78
N GLU A 35 -6.22 6.14 7.06
CA GLU A 35 -6.46 7.58 7.28
C GLU A 35 -7.16 8.22 6.08
N ALA A 36 -6.67 7.96 4.85
CA ALA A 36 -7.23 8.51 3.63
C ALA A 36 -8.66 7.98 3.36
N LEU A 37 -8.90 6.68 3.61
CA LEU A 37 -10.22 6.11 3.48
C LEU A 37 -11.21 6.75 4.47
N MET A 38 -10.82 6.90 5.73
CA MET A 38 -11.66 7.55 6.75
C MET A 38 -11.94 9.03 6.42
N LYS A 39 -10.95 9.74 5.89
CA LYS A 39 -11.12 11.12 5.42
C LYS A 39 -12.12 11.21 4.26
N ALA A 40 -12.13 10.23 3.35
CA ALA A 40 -13.07 10.16 2.24
C ALA A 40 -14.48 9.71 2.67
N MET A 41 -14.62 9.15 3.88
CA MET A 41 -15.88 8.66 4.46
C MET A 41 -16.23 9.39 5.77
N PRO A 42 -16.45 10.72 5.76
CA PRO A 42 -16.64 11.51 6.97
C PRO A 42 -17.88 11.09 7.79
N ASN A 43 -18.88 10.53 7.13
CA ASN A 43 -20.11 10.03 7.76
C ASN A 43 -20.00 8.55 8.18
N GLY A 44 -18.86 7.90 7.93
CA GLY A 44 -18.71 6.46 8.13
C GLY A 44 -19.38 5.64 7.04
N GLY A 45 -19.71 4.40 7.34
CA GLY A 45 -20.39 3.48 6.42
C GLY A 45 -19.79 2.07 6.42
N ASN A 46 -20.14 1.30 5.40
CA ASN A 46 -19.74 -0.08 5.21
C ASN A 46 -18.43 -0.17 4.43
N VAL A 47 -17.40 -0.77 5.01
CA VAL A 47 -16.10 -0.98 4.38
C VAL A 47 -15.87 -2.46 4.10
N TYR A 48 -15.37 -2.78 2.93
CA TYR A 48 -14.82 -4.10 2.65
C TYR A 48 -13.29 -4.02 2.50
N VAL A 49 -12.58 -4.95 3.13
CA VAL A 49 -11.12 -4.97 3.17
C VAL A 49 -10.59 -6.00 2.17
N LEU A 50 -9.84 -5.57 1.18
CA LEU A 50 -8.97 -6.46 0.43
C LEU A 50 -7.56 -6.35 1.02
N SER A 51 -6.96 -7.47 1.38
CA SER A 51 -5.54 -7.53 1.73
C SER A 51 -4.73 -8.10 0.57
N GLY A 52 -3.42 -7.90 0.59
CA GLY A 52 -2.53 -8.50 -0.40
C GLY A 52 -2.35 -10.01 -0.23
N ASP A 53 -1.39 -10.58 -0.95
CA ASP A 53 -1.10 -12.00 -0.88
C ASP A 53 -0.73 -12.44 0.55
N PRO A 54 -1.33 -13.50 1.08
CA PRO A 54 -1.11 -13.93 2.48
C PRO A 54 0.32 -14.45 2.73
N GLY A 55 1.05 -14.83 1.69
CA GLY A 55 2.47 -15.22 1.78
C GLY A 55 3.43 -14.05 1.88
N ASP A 56 2.96 -12.82 1.62
CA ASP A 56 3.77 -11.61 1.67
C ASP A 56 3.66 -10.93 3.04
N ASN A 57 4.81 -10.77 3.72
CA ASN A 57 4.84 -10.08 5.01
C ASN A 57 4.39 -8.62 4.93
N ASN A 58 4.63 -7.96 3.81
CA ASN A 58 4.22 -6.57 3.60
C ASN A 58 2.69 -6.45 3.64
N ALA A 59 1.95 -7.39 3.05
CA ALA A 59 0.48 -7.41 3.07
C ALA A 59 -0.08 -7.42 4.49
N LYS A 60 0.56 -8.17 5.40
CA LYS A 60 0.23 -8.19 6.83
C LYS A 60 0.37 -6.81 7.46
N LEU A 61 1.51 -6.15 7.22
CA LEU A 61 1.82 -4.84 7.79
C LEU A 61 0.90 -3.75 7.25
N PHE A 62 0.64 -3.75 5.94
CA PHE A 62 -0.34 -2.82 5.34
C PHE A 62 -1.71 -2.95 5.99
N LYS A 63 -2.23 -4.18 6.09
CA LYS A 63 -3.53 -4.42 6.74
C LYS A 63 -3.51 -3.97 8.21
N ALA A 64 -2.47 -4.30 8.96
CA ALA A 64 -2.37 -3.94 10.37
C ALA A 64 -2.40 -2.41 10.56
N GLY A 65 -1.62 -1.66 9.79
CA GLY A 65 -1.61 -0.21 9.83
C GLY A 65 -2.96 0.41 9.46
N ALA A 66 -3.59 -0.08 8.40
CA ALA A 66 -4.89 0.42 7.97
C ALA A 66 -5.99 0.15 9.00
N MET A 67 -6.05 -1.06 9.54
CA MET A 67 -7.04 -1.40 10.58
C MET A 67 -6.85 -0.57 11.85
N LYS A 68 -5.61 -0.32 12.27
CA LYS A 68 -5.29 0.54 13.39
C LYS A 68 -5.77 1.99 13.17
N ALA A 69 -5.59 2.53 11.96
CA ALA A 69 -6.06 3.86 11.61
C ALA A 69 -7.60 3.96 11.58
N MET A 70 -8.28 2.90 11.15
CA MET A 70 -9.74 2.85 11.10
C MET A 70 -10.39 2.52 12.45
N GLU A 71 -9.64 1.96 13.40
CA GLU A 71 -10.15 1.44 14.70
C GLU A 71 -11.01 2.45 15.47
N PRO A 72 -10.64 3.77 15.58
CA PRO A 72 -11.49 4.73 16.30
C PRO A 72 -12.89 4.86 15.70
N GLN A 73 -13.03 4.84 14.37
CA GLN A 73 -14.33 4.94 13.70
C GLN A 73 -15.13 3.63 13.82
N ILE A 74 -14.43 2.50 13.80
CA ILE A 74 -15.03 1.18 14.01
C ILE A 74 -15.57 1.06 15.45
N LYS A 75 -14.77 1.42 16.46
CA LYS A 75 -15.18 1.40 17.88
C LYS A 75 -16.32 2.38 18.17
N ALA A 76 -16.38 3.50 17.46
CA ALA A 76 -17.47 4.46 17.55
C ALA A 76 -18.76 4.01 16.84
N GLY A 77 -18.76 2.84 16.18
CA GLY A 77 -19.88 2.31 15.41
C GLY A 77 -20.18 3.08 14.12
N LYS A 78 -19.32 4.01 13.72
CA LYS A 78 -19.48 4.79 12.48
C LYS A 78 -19.06 4.01 11.23
N VAL A 79 -18.09 3.13 11.36
CA VAL A 79 -17.60 2.27 10.28
C VAL A 79 -17.84 0.81 10.63
N LYS A 80 -18.43 0.07 9.70
CA LYS A 80 -18.64 -1.37 9.80
C LYS A 80 -17.79 -2.09 8.77
N ILE A 81 -16.92 -2.98 9.23
CA ILE A 81 -16.22 -3.90 8.33
C ILE A 81 -17.16 -5.04 7.98
N LEU A 82 -17.55 -5.13 6.71
CA LEU A 82 -18.45 -6.17 6.21
C LEU A 82 -17.78 -7.52 6.00
N GLY A 83 -16.47 -7.48 5.77
CA GLY A 83 -15.64 -8.65 5.60
C GLY A 83 -14.24 -8.27 5.10
N GLU A 84 -13.40 -9.30 5.02
CA GLU A 84 -12.07 -9.18 4.45
C GLU A 84 -11.75 -10.37 3.57
N GLN A 85 -10.94 -10.15 2.52
CA GLN A 85 -10.44 -11.20 1.66
C GLN A 85 -9.05 -10.87 1.13
N ALA A 86 -8.17 -11.89 1.10
CA ALA A 86 -6.84 -11.76 0.53
C ALA A 86 -6.89 -11.87 -1.01
N VAL A 87 -6.13 -11.03 -1.68
CA VAL A 87 -5.94 -11.09 -3.13
C VAL A 87 -4.73 -11.96 -3.42
N LYS A 88 -4.99 -13.22 -3.70
CA LYS A 88 -3.95 -14.22 -4.00
C LYS A 88 -3.09 -13.74 -5.16
N ASP A 89 -1.77 -13.92 -5.00
CA ASP A 89 -0.74 -13.55 -5.99
C ASP A 89 -0.77 -12.07 -6.42
N TRP A 90 -1.44 -11.21 -5.65
CA TRP A 90 -1.64 -9.78 -5.96
C TRP A 90 -2.33 -9.53 -7.33
N LEU A 91 -3.02 -10.54 -7.88
CA LEU A 91 -3.58 -10.46 -9.23
C LEU A 91 -4.80 -9.53 -9.30
N PRO A 92 -4.82 -8.54 -10.22
CA PRO A 92 -5.96 -7.63 -10.39
C PRO A 92 -7.26 -8.36 -10.74
N ALA A 93 -7.18 -9.46 -11.49
CA ALA A 93 -8.34 -10.28 -11.85
C ALA A 93 -9.00 -10.92 -10.61
N ASN A 94 -8.19 -11.31 -9.61
CA ASN A 94 -8.72 -11.83 -8.36
C ASN A 94 -9.42 -10.72 -7.57
N ALA A 95 -8.84 -9.51 -7.54
CA ALA A 95 -9.46 -8.35 -6.89
C ALA A 95 -10.78 -7.94 -7.57
N LEU A 96 -10.84 -7.98 -8.91
CA LEU A 96 -12.07 -7.77 -9.68
C LEU A 96 -13.15 -8.76 -9.28
N SER A 97 -12.85 -10.07 -9.33
CA SER A 97 -13.81 -11.12 -8.99
C SER A 97 -14.31 -11.02 -7.55
N ILE A 98 -13.40 -10.72 -6.59
CA ILE A 98 -13.77 -10.48 -5.18
C ILE A 98 -14.74 -9.30 -5.10
N ALA A 99 -14.41 -8.17 -5.72
CA ALA A 99 -15.23 -6.96 -5.65
C ALA A 99 -16.61 -7.15 -6.29
N GLU A 100 -16.71 -7.85 -7.43
CA GLU A 100 -18.00 -8.18 -8.07
C GLU A 100 -18.88 -9.04 -7.17
N ASN A 101 -18.29 -10.08 -6.54
CA ASN A 101 -19.01 -10.95 -5.59
C ASN A 101 -19.48 -10.16 -4.37
N VAL A 102 -18.64 -9.31 -3.81
CA VAL A 102 -18.93 -8.48 -2.64
C VAL A 102 -20.05 -7.46 -2.95
N LEU A 103 -19.98 -6.79 -4.09
CA LEU A 103 -21.03 -5.85 -4.53
C LEU A 103 -22.37 -6.55 -4.69
N THR A 104 -22.38 -7.75 -5.28
CA THR A 104 -23.60 -8.57 -5.42
C THR A 104 -24.13 -9.00 -4.04
N GLN A 105 -23.28 -9.57 -3.19
CA GLN A 105 -23.65 -10.08 -1.86
C GLN A 105 -24.26 -8.98 -0.98
N HIS A 106 -23.72 -7.77 -1.05
CA HIS A 106 -24.17 -6.65 -0.25
C HIS A 106 -25.11 -5.68 -1.00
N GLN A 107 -25.64 -6.08 -2.16
CA GLN A 107 -26.60 -5.29 -2.95
C GLN A 107 -26.06 -3.86 -3.23
N ASN A 108 -24.78 -3.75 -3.56
CA ASN A 108 -24.04 -2.50 -3.78
C ASN A 108 -23.99 -1.55 -2.55
N LYS A 109 -24.28 -2.03 -1.34
CA LYS A 109 -24.24 -1.22 -0.10
C LYS A 109 -22.85 -1.26 0.52
N ILE A 110 -21.85 -0.87 -0.25
CA ILE A 110 -20.47 -0.71 0.14
C ILE A 110 -20.11 0.77 -0.01
N ASP A 111 -19.61 1.37 1.07
CA ASP A 111 -19.29 2.79 1.12
C ASP A 111 -17.78 3.07 0.97
N GLY A 112 -16.94 2.02 1.04
CA GLY A 112 -15.51 2.13 0.82
C GLY A 112 -14.81 0.78 0.65
N PHE A 113 -13.76 0.74 -0.15
CA PHE A 113 -12.85 -0.39 -0.27
C PHE A 113 -11.45 -0.03 0.20
N LEU A 114 -10.91 -0.79 1.14
CA LEU A 114 -9.48 -0.81 1.38
C LEU A 114 -8.83 -1.67 0.28
N GLY A 115 -8.23 -1.03 -0.72
CA GLY A 115 -7.45 -1.69 -1.76
C GLY A 115 -5.97 -1.74 -1.36
N PRO A 116 -5.32 -2.93 -1.36
CA PRO A 116 -3.99 -3.06 -0.79
C PRO A 116 -2.88 -2.46 -1.68
N ASN A 117 -3.06 -2.42 -3.01
CA ASN A 117 -2.17 -1.74 -3.95
C ASN A 117 -2.93 -1.25 -5.20
N ASP A 118 -2.25 -0.55 -6.09
CA ASP A 118 -2.83 0.11 -7.25
C ASP A 118 -3.34 -0.86 -8.32
N MET A 119 -2.66 -1.99 -8.51
CA MET A 119 -3.10 -3.00 -9.46
C MET A 119 -4.43 -3.64 -9.00
N THR A 120 -4.51 -4.03 -7.74
CA THR A 120 -5.74 -4.59 -7.15
C THR A 120 -6.84 -3.54 -7.02
N ALA A 121 -6.50 -2.28 -6.70
CA ALA A 121 -7.44 -1.16 -6.73
C ALA A 121 -8.06 -0.98 -8.13
N GLY A 122 -7.27 -1.19 -9.19
CA GLY A 122 -7.77 -1.20 -10.57
C GLY A 122 -8.87 -2.23 -10.78
N GLY A 123 -8.71 -3.46 -10.27
CA GLY A 123 -9.73 -4.51 -10.31
C GLY A 123 -11.00 -4.11 -9.54
N ILE A 124 -10.84 -3.57 -8.32
CA ILE A 124 -11.98 -3.08 -7.53
C ILE A 124 -12.75 -1.99 -8.28
N ILE A 125 -12.02 -1.01 -8.84
CA ILE A 125 -12.63 0.12 -9.56
C ILE A 125 -13.33 -0.36 -10.83
N GLN A 126 -12.82 -1.38 -11.51
CA GLN A 126 -13.47 -2.00 -12.66
C GLN A 126 -14.83 -2.63 -12.26
N ALA A 127 -14.89 -3.35 -11.14
CA ALA A 127 -16.15 -3.88 -10.60
C ALA A 127 -17.15 -2.76 -10.28
N LEU A 128 -16.65 -1.69 -9.60
CA LEU A 128 -17.47 -0.51 -9.29
C LEU A 128 -17.98 0.20 -10.55
N ALA A 129 -17.18 0.25 -11.62
CA ALA A 129 -17.60 0.83 -12.90
C ALA A 129 -18.76 0.05 -13.54
N GLY A 130 -18.74 -1.27 -13.46
CA GLY A 130 -19.86 -2.12 -13.90
C GLY A 130 -21.18 -1.82 -13.19
N GLN A 131 -21.10 -1.31 -11.95
CA GLN A 131 -22.27 -0.91 -11.14
C GLN A 131 -22.53 0.62 -11.16
N LYS A 132 -21.79 1.40 -11.96
CA LYS A 132 -21.85 2.88 -12.01
C LYS A 132 -21.50 3.54 -10.65
N LEU A 133 -20.64 2.91 -9.88
CA LEU A 133 -20.18 3.34 -8.56
C LEU A 133 -18.73 3.84 -8.54
N ALA A 134 -17.97 3.70 -9.64
CA ALA A 134 -16.62 4.25 -9.76
C ALA A 134 -16.63 5.77 -9.52
N GLY A 135 -15.72 6.25 -8.66
CA GLY A 135 -15.67 7.65 -8.23
C GLY A 135 -16.68 8.05 -7.15
N LYS A 136 -17.65 7.17 -6.82
CA LYS A 136 -18.60 7.38 -5.71
C LYS A 136 -18.18 6.62 -4.46
N VAL A 137 -17.60 5.45 -4.63
CA VAL A 137 -17.07 4.63 -3.54
C VAL A 137 -15.55 4.81 -3.51
N PRO A 138 -14.99 5.35 -2.41
CA PRO A 138 -13.54 5.53 -2.26
C PRO A 138 -12.81 4.19 -2.27
N VAL A 139 -11.65 4.18 -2.95
CA VAL A 139 -10.76 3.03 -3.05
C VAL A 139 -9.33 3.49 -2.81
N THR A 140 -8.63 2.82 -1.90
CA THR A 140 -7.21 3.09 -1.61
C THR A 140 -6.27 2.29 -2.52
N GLY A 141 -5.00 2.68 -2.58
CA GLY A 141 -3.95 1.97 -3.28
C GLY A 141 -2.56 2.30 -2.74
N GLN A 142 -1.52 1.73 -3.34
CA GLN A 142 -0.10 2.08 -3.17
C GLN A 142 0.68 1.69 -4.42
N ASP A 143 1.90 2.18 -4.53
CA ASP A 143 2.94 2.00 -5.55
C ASP A 143 2.99 3.14 -6.58
N ALA A 144 2.02 4.04 -6.60
CA ALA A 144 1.92 5.16 -7.52
C ALA A 144 2.03 4.75 -9.00
N ASP A 145 1.37 3.63 -9.37
CA ASP A 145 1.31 3.18 -10.76
C ASP A 145 0.73 4.27 -11.66
N LEU A 146 1.23 4.40 -12.88
CA LEU A 146 0.77 5.42 -13.82
C LEU A 146 -0.75 5.37 -14.05
N ALA A 147 -1.30 4.16 -14.18
CA ALA A 147 -2.73 3.97 -14.32
C ALA A 147 -3.52 4.43 -13.08
N ALA A 148 -2.97 4.21 -11.88
CA ALA A 148 -3.56 4.68 -10.63
C ALA A 148 -3.51 6.20 -10.50
N CYS A 149 -2.38 6.82 -10.84
CA CYS A 149 -2.25 8.27 -10.85
C CYS A 149 -3.29 8.91 -11.79
N LYS A 150 -3.52 8.33 -12.97
CA LYS A 150 -4.59 8.75 -13.88
C LYS A 150 -5.99 8.56 -13.29
N ARG A 151 -6.25 7.46 -12.57
CA ARG A 151 -7.52 7.24 -11.86
C ARG A 151 -7.72 8.26 -10.72
N ILE A 152 -6.65 8.63 -10.02
CA ILE A 152 -6.69 9.66 -8.97
C ILE A 152 -7.03 11.03 -9.58
N ILE A 153 -6.38 11.40 -10.67
CA ILE A 153 -6.67 12.65 -11.41
C ILE A 153 -8.13 12.67 -11.90
N ALA A 154 -8.61 11.56 -12.44
CA ALA A 154 -9.99 11.38 -12.88
C ALA A 154 -11.02 11.27 -11.73
N GLY A 155 -10.57 11.10 -10.48
CA GLY A 155 -11.42 10.99 -9.29
C GLY A 155 -12.05 9.61 -9.08
N THR A 156 -11.55 8.55 -9.74
CA THR A 156 -12.06 7.18 -9.57
C THR A 156 -11.25 6.34 -8.57
N GLN A 157 -10.06 6.80 -8.18
CA GLN A 157 -9.28 6.27 -7.07
C GLN A 157 -8.99 7.40 -6.08
N THR A 158 -9.08 7.12 -4.78
CA THR A 158 -8.97 8.14 -3.74
C THR A 158 -7.55 8.62 -3.54
N MET A 159 -6.61 7.70 -3.49
CA MET A 159 -5.20 7.95 -3.23
C MET A 159 -4.33 6.77 -3.63
N THR A 160 -3.04 7.02 -3.68
CA THR A 160 -2.01 5.99 -3.65
C THR A 160 -0.91 6.36 -2.66
N VAL A 161 -0.09 5.39 -2.26
CA VAL A 161 1.11 5.64 -1.46
C VAL A 161 2.32 5.47 -2.35
N TYR A 162 3.08 6.54 -2.51
CA TYR A 162 4.33 6.52 -3.27
C TYR A 162 5.48 6.02 -2.40
N LYS A 163 6.16 5.03 -2.92
CA LYS A 163 7.38 4.45 -2.39
C LYS A 163 8.48 4.65 -3.43
N SER A 164 9.32 5.68 -3.26
CA SER A 164 10.31 6.07 -4.28
C SER A 164 11.30 4.94 -4.58
N LEU A 165 11.21 4.38 -5.79
CA LEU A 165 12.12 3.32 -6.24
C LEU A 165 13.58 3.82 -6.29
N ASN A 166 13.78 5.08 -6.67
CA ASN A 166 15.11 5.69 -6.69
C ASN A 166 15.70 5.80 -5.28
N LEU A 167 14.88 6.17 -4.31
CA LEU A 167 15.32 6.29 -2.92
C LEU A 167 15.76 4.94 -2.36
N ILE A 168 14.89 3.92 -2.42
CA ILE A 168 15.21 2.61 -1.86
C ILE A 168 16.39 1.96 -2.58
N ALA A 169 16.50 2.08 -3.90
CA ALA A 169 17.62 1.55 -4.67
C ALA A 169 18.95 2.23 -4.28
N THR A 170 18.94 3.56 -4.16
CA THR A 170 20.11 4.34 -3.74
C THR A 170 20.56 3.98 -2.32
N GLU A 171 19.62 3.91 -1.38
CA GLU A 171 19.92 3.58 0.02
C GLU A 171 20.39 2.10 0.16
N ALA A 172 19.81 1.18 -0.60
CA ALA A 172 20.27 -0.21 -0.63
C ALA A 172 21.69 -0.36 -1.20
N ALA A 173 22.04 0.42 -2.24
CA ALA A 173 23.40 0.43 -2.78
C ALA A 173 24.41 0.99 -1.77
N LYS A 174 24.10 2.13 -1.13
CA LYS A 174 24.95 2.71 -0.05
C LYS A 174 25.11 1.73 1.10
N LEU A 175 24.03 1.11 1.54
CA LEU A 175 24.02 0.10 2.59
C LEU A 175 24.93 -1.08 2.24
N SER A 176 24.83 -1.61 1.03
CA SER A 176 25.65 -2.73 0.58
C SER A 176 27.14 -2.40 0.61
N ILE A 177 27.51 -1.19 0.16
CA ILE A 177 28.90 -0.71 0.21
C ILE A 177 29.37 -0.57 1.66
N ALA A 178 28.56 0.02 2.56
CA ALA A 178 28.91 0.17 3.98
C ALA A 178 29.13 -1.19 4.66
N LEU A 179 28.26 -2.17 4.40
CA LEU A 179 28.40 -3.53 4.94
C LEU A 179 29.69 -4.22 4.48
N ILE A 180 30.11 -4.04 3.22
CA ILE A 180 31.33 -4.61 2.68
C ILE A 180 32.57 -3.95 3.31
N LYS A 181 32.53 -2.63 3.53
CA LYS A 181 33.63 -1.87 4.14
C LYS A 181 33.72 -2.03 5.65
N GLY A 182 32.66 -2.52 6.31
CA GLY A 182 32.56 -2.58 7.76
C GLY A 182 32.25 -1.21 8.37
N ASP A 183 31.71 -0.27 7.58
CA ASP A 183 31.32 1.06 8.06
C ASP A 183 30.13 0.98 9.02
N ALA A 184 30.01 1.94 9.93
CA ALA A 184 28.89 2.02 10.84
C ALA A 184 27.58 2.35 10.09
N VAL A 185 26.52 1.54 10.33
CA VAL A 185 25.19 1.72 9.76
C VAL A 185 24.20 2.02 10.87
N LYS A 186 23.35 3.02 10.67
CA LYS A 186 22.29 3.35 11.61
C LYS A 186 21.03 2.53 11.30
N TYR A 187 20.61 1.70 12.22
CA TYR A 187 19.43 0.86 12.13
C TYR A 187 18.27 1.38 12.99
N LYS A 188 17.04 0.95 12.70
CA LYS A 188 15.94 1.07 13.65
C LYS A 188 16.27 0.28 14.94
N ALA A 189 15.75 0.74 16.07
CA ALA A 189 15.95 0.06 17.36
C ALA A 189 15.33 -1.34 17.37
N GLU A 190 14.16 -1.46 16.75
CA GLU A 190 13.47 -2.74 16.60
C GLU A 190 14.02 -3.52 15.40
N LYS A 191 14.18 -4.82 15.59
CA LYS A 191 14.56 -5.74 14.51
C LYS A 191 13.34 -6.16 13.70
N ALA A 192 13.57 -6.51 12.44
CA ALA A 192 12.56 -7.14 11.61
C ALA A 192 12.15 -8.53 12.16
N GLU A 193 10.97 -9.00 11.80
CA GLU A 193 10.55 -10.38 12.09
C GLU A 193 11.58 -11.36 11.47
N GLY A 194 12.14 -12.25 12.28
CA GLY A 194 13.26 -13.10 11.88
C GLY A 194 14.63 -12.62 12.36
N GLY A 195 14.72 -11.43 12.98
CA GLY A 195 15.91 -10.96 13.72
C GLY A 195 16.89 -10.09 12.94
N ALA A 196 16.66 -9.84 11.64
CA ALA A 196 17.50 -8.94 10.85
C ALA A 196 17.46 -7.49 11.37
N ASN A 197 18.58 -6.76 11.31
CA ASN A 197 18.55 -5.31 11.47
C ASN A 197 17.70 -4.70 10.36
N GLN A 198 17.03 -3.55 10.62
CA GLN A 198 16.16 -2.96 9.59
C GLN A 198 16.38 -1.47 9.38
N ILE A 199 16.22 -1.06 8.12
CA ILE A 199 16.13 0.33 7.67
C ILE A 199 14.78 0.51 7.03
N LEU A 200 13.95 1.40 7.56
CA LEU A 200 12.63 1.71 7.04
C LEU A 200 12.60 3.14 6.53
N LEU A 201 12.23 3.28 5.26
CA LEU A 201 12.11 4.55 4.55
C LEU A 201 10.69 5.10 4.68
N ASP A 202 10.55 6.42 4.64
CA ASP A 202 9.25 7.06 4.76
C ASP A 202 8.47 7.03 3.43
N PRO A 203 7.24 6.50 3.42
CA PRO A 203 6.34 6.57 2.28
C PRO A 203 5.64 7.93 2.19
N ILE A 204 5.08 8.27 1.03
CA ILE A 204 4.40 9.54 0.76
C ILE A 204 2.99 9.28 0.22
N VAL A 205 1.98 9.90 0.82
CA VAL A 205 0.60 9.87 0.29
C VAL A 205 0.51 10.75 -0.96
N ILE A 206 -0.06 10.20 -2.02
CA ILE A 206 -0.39 10.93 -3.24
C ILE A 206 -1.91 10.91 -3.42
N THR A 207 -2.46 12.10 -3.54
CA THR A 207 -3.87 12.38 -3.83
C THR A 207 -3.97 13.29 -5.05
N LYS A 208 -5.18 13.67 -5.44
CA LYS A 208 -5.38 14.59 -6.55
C LYS A 208 -4.73 15.97 -6.30
N GLU A 209 -4.67 16.39 -5.04
CA GLU A 209 -4.16 17.70 -4.63
C GLU A 209 -2.64 17.82 -4.75
N ASN A 210 -1.91 16.69 -4.71
CA ASN A 210 -0.44 16.68 -4.71
C ASN A 210 0.19 15.74 -5.72
N VAL A 211 -0.56 15.26 -6.71
CA VAL A 211 -0.05 14.33 -7.73
C VAL A 211 1.12 14.92 -8.54
N ASP A 212 1.24 16.23 -8.62
CA ASP A 212 2.36 16.96 -9.21
C ASP A 212 3.69 16.72 -8.47
N PHE A 213 3.66 16.25 -7.23
CA PHE A 213 4.85 15.80 -6.50
C PHE A 213 5.63 14.75 -7.29
N LEU A 214 4.94 13.81 -7.95
CA LEU A 214 5.59 12.77 -8.76
C LEU A 214 6.37 13.33 -9.96
N VAL A 215 5.95 14.49 -10.48
CA VAL A 215 6.70 15.19 -11.52
C VAL A 215 7.93 15.89 -10.93
N LYS A 216 7.78 16.53 -9.79
CA LYS A 216 8.88 17.21 -9.09
C LYS A 216 9.97 16.24 -8.63
N ASP A 217 9.57 15.02 -8.22
CA ASP A 217 10.50 13.94 -7.85
C ASP A 217 11.13 13.23 -9.08
N GLY A 218 10.69 13.57 -10.29
CA GLY A 218 11.20 12.98 -11.54
C GLY A 218 10.70 11.56 -11.78
N PHE A 219 9.66 11.11 -11.08
CA PHE A 219 9.10 9.77 -11.24
C PHE A 219 8.26 9.64 -12.51
N TYR A 220 7.47 10.69 -12.85
CA TYR A 220 6.72 10.80 -14.09
C TYR A 220 6.91 12.17 -14.75
N THR A 221 6.66 12.26 -16.06
CA THR A 221 6.50 13.54 -16.74
C THR A 221 5.05 14.04 -16.63
N LYS A 222 4.85 15.34 -16.90
CA LYS A 222 3.48 15.91 -16.97
C LYS A 222 2.64 15.21 -18.04
N GLU A 223 3.23 14.98 -19.22
CA GLU A 223 2.55 14.32 -20.34
C GLU A 223 2.10 12.90 -19.98
N GLN A 224 2.92 12.15 -19.25
CA GLN A 224 2.58 10.80 -18.79
C GLN A 224 1.34 10.84 -17.87
N LEU A 225 1.27 11.83 -16.98
CA LEU A 225 0.15 12.00 -16.07
C LEU A 225 -1.08 12.63 -16.72
N GLY A 226 -0.92 13.32 -17.84
CA GLY A 226 -1.98 14.07 -18.51
C GLY A 226 -2.29 15.41 -17.82
N LEU A 227 -1.24 16.07 -17.28
CA LEU A 227 -1.27 17.36 -16.58
C LEU A 227 -0.81 18.51 -17.51
#